data_6237adc4b269fc1ee2df98609c6b1fc5
#
_entry.id   6237adc4b269fc1ee2df98609c6b1fc5
#
_cell.length_a   1.000
_cell.length_b   1.000
_cell.length_c   1.000
_cell.angle_alpha   90.00
_cell.angle_beta   90.00
_cell.angle_gamma   90.00
#
_symmetry.space_group_name_H-M   'P 1'
#
loop_
_entity.id
_entity.type
_entity.pdbx_description
1 polymer ?
#
loop_
_entity_poly.entity_id
_entity_poly.type
_entity_poly.pdbx_seq_one_letter_code
_entity_poly.pdbx_strand_id
1 'polypeptide(L)'
;MFKIFKKKQKVYFEIPQCLLDKEMLLSSRVTATSNNTDVSGGEMPLHPLLVKFTRDEEQVYLHRLSPLNQCDPMSPIYQSLQRNNVDPIMEAFKIVCGNADSTGVVIDVSFFFCSDQKELSPFKPRTPLSFILGENPLEGSFSSDKSTILEVKSFPLNLNIKSRLVYTVDDYPFTAIMTRSIILLPDKPMRPRISDVRIG
;
A
#
# COMPACT_ATOMS: atom_id res chain seq x y z
N MET A 1 7.24 13.57 -7.03
CA MET A 1 6.20 12.84 -6.28
C MET A 1 5.64 13.75 -5.17
N PHE A 2 5.09 13.21 -4.07
CA PHE A 2 4.59 14.01 -2.95
C PHE A 2 5.71 14.74 -2.22
N LYS A 3 5.44 15.95 -1.70
CA LYS A 3 6.32 16.55 -0.69
C LYS A 3 6.03 15.89 0.66
N ILE A 4 7.08 15.72 1.46
CA ILE A 4 6.99 15.02 2.75
C ILE A 4 7.47 15.94 3.85
N PHE A 5 6.67 16.00 4.91
CA PHE A 5 7.04 16.70 6.13
C PHE A 5 7.10 15.69 7.28
N LYS A 6 8.19 15.70 8.03
CA LYS A 6 8.34 14.89 9.22
C LYS A 6 8.45 15.81 10.45
N LYS A 7 7.56 15.61 11.42
CA LYS A 7 7.58 16.33 12.70
C LYS A 7 7.54 15.31 13.83
N LYS A 8 8.66 15.11 14.52
CA LYS A 8 8.84 14.03 15.51
C LYS A 8 8.56 12.67 14.87
N GLN A 9 7.54 11.95 15.34
CA GLN A 9 7.13 10.63 14.79
C GLN A 9 6.00 10.75 13.75
N LYS A 10 5.50 11.95 13.48
CA LYS A 10 4.45 12.19 12.48
C LYS A 10 5.03 12.45 11.11
N VAL A 11 4.38 11.87 10.11
CA VAL A 11 4.71 12.00 8.70
C VAL A 11 3.48 12.50 7.96
N TYR A 12 3.67 13.57 7.21
CA TYR A 12 2.62 14.20 6.42
C TYR A 12 3.00 14.14 4.95
N PHE A 13 2.01 13.86 4.12
CA PHE A 13 2.12 13.97 2.67
C PHE A 13 1.41 15.24 2.21
N GLU A 14 2.10 16.08 1.45
CA GLU A 14 1.47 17.07 0.59
C GLU A 14 1.28 16.44 -0.79
N ILE A 15 0.03 16.15 -1.12
CA ILE A 15 -0.37 15.55 -2.38
C ILE A 15 -0.79 16.67 -3.33
N PRO A 16 -0.04 16.92 -4.42
CA PRO A 16 -0.46 17.85 -5.45
C PRO A 16 -1.76 17.40 -6.11
N GLN A 17 -2.61 18.33 -6.48
CA GLN A 17 -3.90 18.02 -7.10
C GLN A 17 -3.73 17.23 -8.42
N CYS A 18 -2.66 17.46 -9.17
CA CYS A 18 -2.37 16.73 -10.41
C CYS A 18 -2.01 15.26 -10.20
N LEU A 19 -1.74 14.83 -8.95
CA LEU A 19 -1.47 13.43 -8.58
C LEU A 19 -2.66 12.73 -7.95
N LEU A 20 -3.76 13.43 -7.69
CA LEU A 20 -5.04 12.80 -7.38
C LEU A 20 -5.56 12.05 -8.61
N ASP A 21 -6.28 10.97 -8.39
CA ASP A 21 -6.80 10.06 -9.42
C ASP A 21 -5.76 9.37 -10.32
N LYS A 22 -4.45 9.60 -10.06
CA LYS A 22 -3.38 8.89 -10.76
C LYS A 22 -3.16 7.50 -10.16
N GLU A 23 -2.96 6.54 -11.04
CA GLU A 23 -2.63 5.17 -10.66
C GLU A 23 -1.19 5.09 -10.12
N MET A 24 -1.05 4.40 -9.02
CA MET A 24 0.22 4.19 -8.33
C MET A 24 0.33 2.74 -7.89
N LEU A 25 1.55 2.26 -7.76
CA LEU A 25 1.84 0.94 -7.23
C LEU A 25 2.32 1.08 -5.78
N LEU A 26 1.59 0.47 -4.85
CA LEU A 26 1.96 0.37 -3.43
C LEU A 26 2.53 -1.01 -3.16
N SER A 27 3.79 -1.09 -2.81
CA SER A 27 4.47 -2.35 -2.46
C SER A 27 4.97 -2.34 -1.02
N SER A 28 5.07 -3.52 -0.42
CA SER A 28 5.60 -3.73 0.92
C SER A 28 6.66 -4.82 0.90
N ARG A 29 7.85 -4.52 1.41
CA ARG A 29 8.99 -5.44 1.45
C ARG A 29 9.57 -5.51 2.85
N VAL A 30 9.89 -6.70 3.29
CA VAL A 30 10.68 -6.91 4.51
C VAL A 30 12.12 -6.51 4.24
N THR A 31 12.64 -5.52 4.96
CA THR A 31 14.04 -5.09 4.83
C THR A 31 14.94 -5.86 5.80
N ALA A 32 14.43 -6.10 7.00
CA ALA A 32 15.11 -6.89 8.04
C ALA A 32 14.09 -7.46 9.02
N THR A 33 14.45 -8.52 9.69
CA THR A 33 13.62 -9.20 10.70
C THR A 33 14.47 -9.65 11.87
N SER A 34 13.86 -9.78 13.05
CA SER A 34 14.52 -10.34 14.24
C SER A 34 14.63 -11.86 14.22
N ASN A 35 13.79 -12.53 13.40
CA ASN A 35 13.81 -13.98 13.21
C ASN A 35 13.44 -14.27 11.75
N ASN A 36 14.26 -15.05 11.08
CA ASN A 36 14.15 -15.37 9.66
C ASN A 36 13.55 -16.76 9.36
N THR A 37 12.93 -17.40 10.33
CA THR A 37 12.37 -18.75 10.15
C THR A 37 11.26 -18.71 9.09
N ASP A 38 10.32 -17.75 9.19
CA ASP A 38 9.15 -17.66 8.31
C ASP A 38 9.05 -16.32 7.56
N VAL A 39 9.81 -15.31 7.99
CA VAL A 39 9.85 -13.98 7.38
C VAL A 39 11.29 -13.61 7.10
N SER A 40 11.65 -13.56 5.82
CA SER A 40 13.03 -13.30 5.41
C SER A 40 13.27 -11.86 4.97
N GLY A 41 14.45 -11.32 5.30
CA GLY A 41 14.88 -10.02 4.78
C GLY A 41 15.01 -10.05 3.24
N GLY A 42 14.47 -9.04 2.58
CA GLY A 42 14.38 -8.96 1.12
C GLY A 42 13.09 -9.53 0.53
N GLU A 43 12.31 -10.27 1.29
CA GLU A 43 11.05 -10.87 0.85
C GLU A 43 9.96 -9.82 0.64
N MET A 44 9.09 -10.08 -0.31
CA MET A 44 7.84 -9.37 -0.54
C MET A 44 6.69 -10.36 -0.27
N PRO A 45 6.17 -10.44 0.98
CA PRO A 45 5.20 -11.45 1.38
C PRO A 45 3.90 -11.39 0.61
N LEU A 46 3.54 -10.19 0.15
CA LEU A 46 2.30 -9.88 -0.55
C LEU A 46 2.58 -9.18 -1.87
N HIS A 47 1.70 -9.40 -2.85
CA HIS A 47 1.80 -8.74 -4.14
C HIS A 47 1.60 -7.22 -4.01
N PRO A 48 2.28 -6.42 -4.85
CA PRO A 48 2.02 -4.99 -4.93
C PRO A 48 0.55 -4.70 -5.27
N LEU A 49 0.04 -3.63 -4.69
CA LEU A 49 -1.33 -3.17 -4.89
C LEU A 49 -1.36 -2.02 -5.90
N LEU A 50 -2.30 -2.06 -6.82
CA LEU A 50 -2.64 -0.91 -7.63
C LEU A 50 -3.56 -0.01 -6.81
N VAL A 51 -3.18 1.25 -6.65
CA VAL A 51 -3.89 2.20 -5.79
C VAL A 51 -4.04 3.57 -6.45
N LYS A 52 -5.01 4.35 -5.98
CA LYS A 52 -5.14 5.78 -6.31
C LYS A 52 -5.58 6.56 -5.08
N PHE A 53 -5.25 7.84 -5.05
CA PHE A 53 -5.79 8.78 -4.06
C PHE A 53 -6.89 9.60 -4.70
N THR A 54 -8.06 9.64 -4.05
CA THR A 54 -9.14 10.56 -4.39
C THR A 54 -9.39 11.52 -3.23
N ARG A 55 -10.13 12.58 -3.46
CA ARG A 55 -10.40 13.61 -2.47
C ARG A 55 -11.86 14.04 -2.52
N ASP A 56 -12.43 14.30 -1.34
CA ASP A 56 -13.61 15.15 -1.16
C ASP A 56 -13.26 16.46 -0.43
N GLU A 57 -14.23 17.12 0.17
CA GLU A 57 -14.03 18.40 0.87
C GLU A 57 -13.22 18.25 2.17
N GLU A 58 -13.34 17.12 2.88
CA GLU A 58 -12.78 16.90 4.21
C GLU A 58 -11.68 15.85 4.26
N GLN A 59 -11.66 14.91 3.31
CA GLN A 59 -10.82 13.72 3.38
C GLN A 59 -10.16 13.39 2.04
N VAL A 60 -9.05 12.66 2.15
CA VAL A 60 -8.40 11.98 1.04
C VAL A 60 -8.55 10.49 1.26
N TYR A 61 -9.00 9.77 0.25
CA TYR A 61 -9.19 8.33 0.30
C TYR A 61 -8.12 7.61 -0.50
N LEU A 62 -7.57 6.55 0.06
CA LEU A 62 -6.72 5.60 -0.65
C LEU A 62 -7.59 4.43 -1.13
N HIS A 63 -7.74 4.30 -2.43
CA HIS A 63 -8.47 3.20 -3.05
C HIS A 63 -7.53 2.10 -3.53
N ARG A 64 -7.98 0.86 -3.43
CA ARG A 64 -7.38 -0.27 -4.10
C ARG A 64 -8.08 -0.49 -5.44
N LEU A 65 -7.32 -0.58 -6.51
CA LEU A 65 -7.83 -0.83 -7.85
C LEU A 65 -7.72 -2.32 -8.20
N SER A 66 -8.67 -2.82 -8.97
CA SER A 66 -8.60 -4.18 -9.53
C SER A 66 -8.16 -4.12 -10.98
N PRO A 67 -6.95 -4.61 -11.32
CA PRO A 67 -6.51 -4.65 -12.71
C PRO A 67 -7.19 -5.77 -13.52
N LEU A 68 -7.91 -6.70 -12.86
CA LEU A 68 -8.48 -7.88 -13.49
C LEU A 68 -9.82 -7.62 -14.20
N ASN A 69 -10.55 -6.60 -13.74
CA ASN A 69 -11.91 -6.32 -14.21
C ASN A 69 -11.92 -5.07 -15.09
N GLN A 70 -11.37 -5.20 -16.28
CA GLN A 70 -11.33 -4.11 -17.27
C GLN A 70 -12.07 -4.50 -18.53
N CYS A 71 -12.79 -3.55 -19.14
CA CYS A 71 -13.37 -3.70 -20.45
C CYS A 71 -13.35 -2.36 -21.19
N ASP A 72 -13.53 -2.42 -22.50
CA ASP A 72 -13.69 -1.22 -23.33
C ASP A 72 -14.89 -0.41 -22.82
N PRO A 73 -14.75 0.92 -22.59
CA PRO A 73 -15.85 1.80 -22.22
C PRO A 73 -17.03 1.78 -23.19
N MET A 74 -16.81 1.42 -24.46
CA MET A 74 -17.85 1.26 -25.48
C MET A 74 -18.55 -0.11 -25.41
N SER A 75 -18.07 -1.02 -24.57
CA SER A 75 -18.69 -2.35 -24.42
C SER A 75 -20.05 -2.26 -23.72
N PRO A 76 -21.08 -3.02 -24.20
CA PRO A 76 -22.39 -3.08 -23.53
C PRO A 76 -22.34 -3.52 -22.06
N ILE A 77 -21.31 -4.26 -21.65
CA ILE A 77 -21.15 -4.74 -20.28
C ILE A 77 -20.48 -3.70 -19.36
N TYR A 78 -19.96 -2.59 -19.89
CA TYR A 78 -19.21 -1.59 -19.13
C TYR A 78 -19.97 -1.07 -17.91
N GLN A 79 -21.23 -0.69 -18.08
CA GLN A 79 -22.07 -0.18 -16.99
C GLN A 79 -22.29 -1.24 -15.88
N SER A 80 -22.49 -2.50 -16.28
CA SER A 80 -22.63 -3.61 -15.32
C SER A 80 -21.33 -3.85 -14.56
N LEU A 81 -20.19 -3.79 -15.27
CA LEU A 81 -18.88 -3.93 -14.66
C LEU A 81 -18.62 -2.84 -13.61
N GLN A 82 -18.90 -1.58 -13.95
CA GLN A 82 -18.74 -0.44 -13.06
C GLN A 82 -19.58 -0.56 -11.77
N ARG A 83 -20.82 -1.05 -11.89
CA ARG A 83 -21.72 -1.22 -10.74
C ARG A 83 -21.28 -2.33 -9.78
N ASN A 84 -20.61 -3.34 -10.31
CA ASN A 84 -20.21 -4.53 -9.53
C ASN A 84 -18.74 -4.53 -9.11
N ASN A 85 -17.96 -3.53 -9.53
CA ASN A 85 -16.53 -3.43 -9.25
C ASN A 85 -16.15 -2.00 -8.84
N VAL A 86 -16.77 -1.52 -7.76
CA VAL A 86 -16.40 -0.24 -7.16
C VAL A 86 -15.05 -0.40 -6.45
N ASP A 87 -14.15 0.55 -6.64
CA ASP A 87 -12.83 0.54 -6.01
C ASP A 87 -12.96 0.66 -4.48
N PRO A 88 -12.62 -0.37 -3.69
CA PRO A 88 -12.73 -0.30 -2.24
C PRO A 88 -11.77 0.73 -1.65
N ILE A 89 -12.24 1.41 -0.61
CA ILE A 89 -11.43 2.34 0.19
C ILE A 89 -10.62 1.50 1.18
N MET A 90 -9.30 1.62 1.12
CA MET A 90 -8.37 1.02 2.09
C MET A 90 -8.21 1.88 3.34
N GLU A 91 -8.12 3.20 3.14
CA GLU A 91 -7.89 4.15 4.23
C GLU A 91 -8.49 5.52 3.87
N ALA A 92 -8.89 6.26 4.92
CA ALA A 92 -9.42 7.62 4.82
C ALA A 92 -8.58 8.56 5.70
N PHE A 93 -7.97 9.56 5.09
CA PHE A 93 -7.11 10.52 5.77
C PHE A 93 -7.82 11.87 5.87
N LYS A 94 -7.95 12.40 7.08
CA LYS A 94 -8.44 13.78 7.25
C LYS A 94 -7.45 14.77 6.66
N ILE A 95 -7.96 15.76 5.95
CA ILE A 95 -7.17 16.88 5.45
C ILE A 95 -6.75 17.74 6.65
N VAL A 96 -5.45 17.89 6.84
CA VAL A 96 -4.88 18.71 7.93
C VAL A 96 -4.91 20.19 7.55
N CYS A 97 -4.53 20.49 6.30
CA CYS A 97 -4.63 21.81 5.69
C CYS A 97 -4.53 21.70 4.17
N GLY A 98 -5.04 22.71 3.45
CA GLY A 98 -4.63 22.94 2.06
C GLY A 98 -3.20 23.49 2.03
N ASN A 99 -2.51 23.34 0.90
CA ASN A 99 -1.26 24.08 0.73
C ASN A 99 -1.54 25.58 0.48
N ALA A 100 -0.53 26.44 0.69
CA ALA A 100 -0.67 27.89 0.59
C ALA A 100 -1.21 28.34 -0.80
N ASP A 101 -0.90 27.58 -1.85
CA ASP A 101 -1.26 27.88 -3.24
C ASP A 101 -2.57 27.19 -3.68
N SER A 102 -3.27 26.50 -2.77
CA SER A 102 -4.49 25.69 -3.07
C SER A 102 -4.30 24.65 -4.17
N THR A 103 -3.05 24.26 -4.47
CA THR A 103 -2.68 23.30 -5.53
C THR A 103 -2.51 21.88 -5.02
N GLY A 104 -2.76 21.63 -3.73
CA GLY A 104 -2.64 20.33 -3.11
C GLY A 104 -3.25 20.28 -1.71
N VAL A 105 -3.18 19.09 -1.11
CA VAL A 105 -3.69 18.82 0.23
C VAL A 105 -2.64 18.13 1.09
N VAL A 106 -2.67 18.42 2.39
CA VAL A 106 -1.78 17.81 3.38
C VAL A 106 -2.56 16.86 4.25
N ILE A 107 -2.08 15.62 4.34
CA ILE A 107 -2.67 14.54 5.15
C ILE A 107 -1.65 13.93 6.10
N ASP A 108 -2.10 13.45 7.27
CA ASP A 108 -1.29 12.70 8.22
C ASP A 108 -1.36 11.21 7.87
N VAL A 109 -0.25 10.63 7.42
CA VAL A 109 -0.15 9.21 7.03
C VAL A 109 0.57 8.36 8.07
N SER A 110 0.89 8.93 9.23
CA SER A 110 1.72 8.28 10.25
C SER A 110 1.16 6.95 10.70
N PHE A 111 -0.12 6.91 11.02
CA PHE A 111 -0.79 5.68 11.47
C PHE A 111 -0.76 4.59 10.40
N PHE A 112 -1.11 4.91 9.17
CA PHE A 112 -1.16 3.95 8.07
C PHE A 112 0.17 3.24 7.85
N PHE A 113 1.29 3.99 7.88
CA PHE A 113 2.62 3.41 7.69
C PHE A 113 3.27 2.86 8.97
N CYS A 114 2.64 3.06 10.12
CA CYS A 114 3.10 2.55 11.41
C CYS A 114 2.11 1.58 12.05
N SER A 115 1.20 0.99 11.26
CA SER A 115 0.23 -0.01 11.69
C SER A 115 0.36 -1.30 10.89
N ASP A 116 -0.28 -2.35 11.39
CA ASP A 116 -0.37 -3.63 10.70
C ASP A 116 -1.56 -3.62 9.73
N GLN A 117 -1.30 -3.17 8.51
CA GLN A 117 -2.25 -3.27 7.41
C GLN A 117 -2.14 -4.67 6.80
N LYS A 118 -3.23 -5.43 6.76
CA LYS A 118 -3.25 -6.82 6.28
C LYS A 118 -2.65 -6.98 4.88
N GLU A 119 -2.92 -6.04 3.99
CA GLU A 119 -2.39 -6.06 2.62
C GLU A 119 -0.92 -5.64 2.52
N LEU A 120 -0.31 -5.16 3.60
CA LEU A 120 1.07 -4.69 3.67
C LEU A 120 1.85 -5.38 4.80
N SER A 121 1.29 -6.45 5.36
CA SER A 121 1.83 -7.19 6.50
C SER A 121 3.14 -7.90 6.14
N PRO A 122 4.06 -8.11 7.10
CA PRO A 122 5.21 -8.99 6.93
C PRO A 122 4.82 -10.46 6.85
N PHE A 123 3.62 -10.81 7.29
CA PHE A 123 3.13 -12.19 7.33
C PHE A 123 2.34 -12.55 6.09
N LYS A 124 2.51 -13.79 5.61
CA LYS A 124 1.70 -14.34 4.52
C LYS A 124 0.27 -14.59 5.02
N PRO A 125 -0.75 -14.30 4.20
CA PRO A 125 -2.13 -14.57 4.58
C PRO A 125 -2.40 -16.07 4.66
N ARG A 126 -3.25 -16.49 5.60
CA ARG A 126 -3.81 -17.83 5.58
C ARG A 126 -4.70 -18.01 4.36
N THR A 127 -4.42 -19.04 3.58
CA THR A 127 -5.25 -19.43 2.44
C THR A 127 -5.88 -20.82 2.72
N PRO A 128 -7.01 -21.15 2.09
CA PRO A 128 -7.55 -22.51 2.19
C PRO A 128 -6.54 -23.58 1.76
N LEU A 129 -5.69 -23.24 0.78
CA LEU A 129 -4.65 -24.14 0.29
C LEU A 129 -3.56 -24.37 1.33
N SER A 130 -3.11 -23.32 2.04
CA SER A 130 -2.11 -23.46 3.09
C SER A 130 -2.61 -24.37 4.22
N PHE A 131 -3.91 -24.28 4.57
CA PHE A 131 -4.52 -25.19 5.54
C PHE A 131 -4.51 -26.65 5.07
N ILE A 132 -4.83 -26.91 3.79
CA ILE A 132 -4.82 -28.27 3.21
C ILE A 132 -3.39 -28.82 3.16
N LEU A 133 -2.39 -27.99 2.90
CA LEU A 133 -0.98 -28.36 2.86
C LEU A 133 -0.34 -28.48 4.25
N GLY A 134 -1.10 -28.20 5.32
CA GLY A 134 -0.58 -28.21 6.70
C GLY A 134 0.39 -27.06 7.00
N GLU A 135 0.41 -26.03 6.16
CA GLU A 135 1.18 -24.82 6.42
C GLU A 135 0.46 -23.97 7.48
N ASN A 136 1.18 -23.59 8.54
CA ASN A 136 0.70 -22.65 9.55
C ASN A 136 1.42 -21.31 9.34
N PRO A 137 0.85 -20.38 8.54
CA PRO A 137 1.45 -19.06 8.41
C PRO A 137 1.48 -18.38 9.78
N LEU A 138 2.60 -17.72 10.06
CA LEU A 138 2.81 -16.97 11.29
C LEU A 138 1.75 -15.89 11.45
N GLU A 139 1.21 -15.79 12.65
CA GLU A 139 0.36 -14.69 13.06
C GLU A 139 1.01 -13.95 14.23
N GLY A 140 1.03 -12.63 14.14
CA GLY A 140 1.57 -11.79 15.20
C GLY A 140 0.55 -10.78 15.71
N SER A 141 0.51 -10.60 17.03
CA SER A 141 -0.23 -9.50 17.65
C SER A 141 0.59 -8.22 17.56
N PHE A 142 0.05 -7.21 16.90
CA PHE A 142 0.74 -5.94 16.64
C PHE A 142 0.83 -5.07 17.90
N SER A 143 2.01 -4.45 18.13
CA SER A 143 2.29 -3.53 19.23
C SER A 143 2.54 -2.12 18.69
N SER A 144 1.51 -1.28 18.71
CA SER A 144 1.58 0.09 18.17
C SER A 144 2.52 1.00 18.95
N ASP A 145 2.62 0.83 20.27
CA ASP A 145 3.46 1.60 21.18
C ASP A 145 4.96 1.43 20.92
N LYS A 146 5.37 0.25 20.41
CA LYS A 146 6.74 -0.10 20.09
C LYS A 146 7.11 0.11 18.62
N SER A 147 6.13 0.39 17.79
CA SER A 147 6.31 0.57 16.33
C SER A 147 6.59 2.03 15.98
N THR A 148 7.40 2.29 14.94
CA THR A 148 7.79 3.65 14.56
C THR A 148 8.24 3.75 13.10
N ILE A 149 8.06 4.94 12.51
CA ILE A 149 8.62 5.27 11.18
C ILE A 149 10.08 5.69 11.36
N LEU A 150 10.98 4.93 10.74
CA LEU A 150 12.42 5.16 10.81
C LEU A 150 12.87 6.22 9.80
N GLU A 151 12.49 6.03 8.54
CA GLU A 151 12.98 6.85 7.44
C GLU A 151 11.87 7.08 6.40
N VAL A 152 11.91 8.25 5.77
CA VAL A 152 11.05 8.55 4.62
C VAL A 152 11.88 9.26 3.55
N LYS A 153 11.82 8.75 2.32
CA LYS A 153 12.54 9.31 1.16
C LYS A 153 11.56 9.54 0.01
N SER A 154 11.56 10.73 -0.57
CA SER A 154 10.77 11.05 -1.77
C SER A 154 11.70 11.31 -2.94
N PHE A 155 11.35 10.74 -4.07
CA PHE A 155 12.02 10.86 -5.37
C PHE A 155 11.01 11.38 -6.40
N PRO A 156 11.45 11.76 -7.61
CA PRO A 156 10.53 12.31 -8.61
C PRO A 156 9.33 11.42 -8.95
N LEU A 157 9.50 10.10 -9.01
CA LEU A 157 8.46 9.14 -9.41
C LEU A 157 8.08 8.13 -8.32
N ASN A 158 8.79 8.12 -7.19
CA ASN A 158 8.48 7.21 -6.09
C ASN A 158 8.80 7.81 -4.74
N LEU A 159 8.21 7.23 -3.70
CA LEU A 159 8.57 7.49 -2.32
C LEU A 159 8.71 6.18 -1.56
N ASN A 160 9.61 6.16 -0.59
CA ASN A 160 9.88 5.00 0.25
C ASN A 160 9.72 5.38 1.72
N ILE A 161 8.98 4.56 2.45
CA ILE A 161 8.76 4.70 3.88
C ILE A 161 9.27 3.45 4.55
N LYS A 162 10.23 3.62 5.45
CA LYS A 162 10.80 2.55 6.25
C LYS A 162 10.27 2.62 7.66
N SER A 163 9.58 1.56 8.09
CA SER A 163 8.97 1.45 9.40
C SER A 163 9.50 0.24 10.15
N ARG A 164 9.68 0.36 11.45
CA ARG A 164 9.88 -0.75 12.37
C ARG A 164 8.52 -1.11 12.94
N LEU A 165 8.07 -2.32 12.69
CA LEU A 165 6.84 -2.88 13.21
C LEU A 165 7.18 -3.97 14.22
N VAL A 166 6.55 -3.91 15.37
CA VAL A 166 6.79 -4.85 16.47
C VAL A 166 5.52 -5.67 16.70
N TYR A 167 5.72 -6.96 16.84
CA TYR A 167 4.67 -7.96 17.07
C TYR A 167 5.04 -8.86 18.23
N THR A 168 4.07 -9.59 18.74
CA THR A 168 4.26 -10.76 19.59
C THR A 168 3.78 -11.97 18.79
N VAL A 169 4.67 -12.94 18.61
CA VAL A 169 4.44 -14.20 17.87
C VAL A 169 4.76 -15.32 18.83
N ASP A 170 3.81 -16.23 19.11
CA ASP A 170 3.97 -17.35 20.05
C ASP A 170 4.56 -16.90 21.40
N ASP A 171 4.06 -15.79 21.95
CA ASP A 171 4.51 -15.13 23.19
C ASP A 171 5.92 -14.53 23.15
N TYR A 172 6.62 -14.57 22.01
CA TYR A 172 7.93 -13.96 21.83
C TYR A 172 7.86 -12.64 21.06
N PRO A 173 8.74 -11.67 21.39
CA PRO A 173 8.81 -10.42 20.64
C PRO A 173 9.39 -10.66 19.24
N PHE A 174 8.68 -10.18 18.23
CA PHE A 174 9.09 -10.23 16.83
C PHE A 174 9.14 -8.81 16.27
N THR A 175 10.20 -8.48 15.55
CA THR A 175 10.37 -7.17 14.92
C THR A 175 10.62 -7.33 13.42
N ALA A 176 9.83 -6.65 12.61
CA ALA A 176 10.06 -6.51 11.19
C ALA A 176 10.35 -5.05 10.81
N ILE A 177 11.40 -4.84 10.02
CA ILE A 177 11.64 -3.56 9.36
C ILE A 177 11.07 -3.67 7.95
N MET A 178 10.02 -2.89 7.71
CA MET A 178 9.31 -2.87 6.44
C MET A 178 9.70 -1.64 5.62
N THR A 179 9.93 -1.81 4.34
CA THR A 179 9.99 -0.70 3.37
C THR A 179 8.75 -0.77 2.50
N ARG A 180 7.93 0.27 2.60
CA ARG A 180 6.73 0.45 1.77
C ARG A 180 7.03 1.51 0.74
N SER A 181 6.79 1.18 -0.53
CA SER A 181 7.09 2.07 -1.66
C SER A 181 5.81 2.40 -2.41
N ILE A 182 5.59 3.70 -2.68
CA ILE A 182 4.56 4.17 -3.60
C ILE A 182 5.27 4.65 -4.86
N ILE A 183 4.89 4.08 -6.01
CA ILE A 183 5.50 4.36 -7.31
C ILE A 183 4.41 4.92 -8.23
N LEU A 184 4.64 6.10 -8.77
CA LEU A 184 3.74 6.70 -9.77
C LEU A 184 3.88 5.93 -11.08
N LEU A 185 2.75 5.44 -11.60
CA LEU A 185 2.74 4.75 -12.89
C LEU A 185 2.77 5.77 -14.04
N PRO A 186 3.35 5.39 -15.19
CA PRO A 186 3.40 6.26 -16.35
C PRO A 186 2.01 6.46 -16.97
N ASP A 187 1.71 7.68 -17.43
CA ASP A 187 0.45 7.99 -18.13
C ASP A 187 0.27 7.20 -19.44
N LYS A 188 1.38 6.78 -20.04
CA LYS A 188 1.37 5.91 -21.23
C LYS A 188 1.88 4.52 -20.81
N PRO A 189 0.98 3.58 -20.52
CA PRO A 189 1.38 2.24 -20.16
C PRO A 189 2.07 1.53 -21.33
N MET A 190 2.91 0.56 -20.99
CA MET A 190 3.51 -0.31 -22.00
C MET A 190 2.41 -1.07 -22.75
N ARG A 191 2.57 -1.23 -24.07
CA ARG A 191 1.64 -2.03 -24.87
C ARG A 191 1.60 -3.45 -24.31
N PRO A 192 0.43 -3.96 -23.91
CA PRO A 192 0.32 -5.29 -23.30
C PRO A 192 0.70 -6.36 -24.33
N ARG A 193 1.32 -7.42 -23.84
CA ARG A 193 1.50 -8.64 -24.63
C ARG A 193 0.29 -9.54 -24.38
N ILE A 194 -0.22 -10.13 -25.46
CA ILE A 194 -1.25 -11.15 -25.35
C ILE A 194 -0.57 -12.43 -24.87
N SER A 195 -1.02 -12.97 -23.75
CA SER A 195 -0.61 -14.29 -23.27
C SER A 195 -1.56 -15.33 -23.85
N ASP A 196 -1.02 -16.36 -24.44
CA ASP A 196 -1.78 -17.50 -24.95
C ASP A 196 -1.36 -18.76 -24.17
N VAL A 197 -2.31 -19.36 -23.46
CA VAL A 197 -2.08 -20.55 -22.62
C VAL A 197 -1.47 -21.73 -23.40
N ARG A 198 -1.61 -21.74 -24.74
CA ARG A 198 -1.08 -22.80 -25.61
C ARG A 198 0.42 -22.66 -25.89
N ILE A 199 1.00 -21.50 -25.65
CA ILE A 199 2.41 -21.22 -25.96
C ILE A 199 3.23 -20.76 -24.74
N GLY A 200 2.63 -20.78 -23.55
CA GLY A 200 3.29 -20.46 -22.27
C GLY A 200 3.17 -19.01 -21.85
#